data_7de77aa08863bad77e401a4feb91c056
#
_entry.id   7de77aa08863bad77e401a4feb91c056
#
_cell.length_a   1.000
_cell.length_b   1.000
_cell.length_c   1.000
_cell.angle_alpha   90.00
_cell.angle_beta   90.00
_cell.angle_gamma   90.00
#
_symmetry.space_group_name_H-M   'P 1'
#
loop_
_entity.id
_entity.type
_entity.pdbx_description
1 polymer ?
#
loop_
_entity_poly.entity_id
_entity_poly.type
_entity_poly.pdbx_seq_one_letter_code
_entity_poly.pdbx_strand_id
1 'polypeptide(L)'
;MAKIESLQYESQTAFLEAYERYGTVGRACEASGCSRSRVYIWRKEDVQGFAGRWELSRHRWRETLEDRMLARLEDPQGNRGSDILLMFALKGAYPEKYKDTVVVTD
;
A
#
# COMPACT_ATOMS: atom_id res chain seq x y z
N MET A 1 -5.52 -15.21 27.56
CA MET A 1 -5.22 -13.83 27.25
C MET A 1 -4.11 -13.69 26.28
N ALA A 2 -2.94 -14.16 26.59
CA ALA A 2 -1.82 -14.07 25.65
C ALA A 2 -2.14 -14.68 24.28
N LYS A 3 -2.93 -15.76 24.28
CA LYS A 3 -3.28 -16.42 23.02
C LYS A 3 -4.17 -15.55 22.14
N ILE A 4 -5.09 -14.80 22.75
CA ILE A 4 -5.97 -13.92 21.99
C ILE A 4 -5.19 -12.76 21.43
N GLU A 5 -4.28 -12.19 22.20
CA GLU A 5 -3.43 -11.11 21.73
C GLU A 5 -2.53 -11.57 20.60
N SER A 6 -2.02 -12.77 20.68
CA SER A 6 -1.17 -13.35 19.63
C SER A 6 -1.96 -13.54 18.34
N LEU A 7 -3.19 -14.05 18.41
CA LEU A 7 -4.03 -14.24 17.25
C LEU A 7 -4.40 -12.90 16.62
N GLN A 8 -4.65 -11.90 17.45
CA GLN A 8 -4.96 -10.57 16.93
C GLN A 8 -3.76 -9.97 16.21
N TYR A 9 -2.58 -10.14 16.77
CA TYR A 9 -1.35 -9.64 16.14
C TYR A 9 -1.11 -10.35 14.82
N GLU A 10 -1.35 -11.66 14.76
CA GLU A 10 -1.20 -12.42 13.54
C GLU A 10 -2.17 -11.95 12.47
N SER A 11 -3.42 -11.65 12.86
CA SER A 11 -4.41 -11.12 11.92
C SER A 11 -3.99 -9.76 11.38
N GLN A 12 -3.46 -8.91 12.25
CA GLN A 12 -2.95 -7.61 11.84
C GLN A 12 -1.80 -7.77 10.85
N THR A 13 -0.87 -8.68 11.14
CA THR A 13 0.27 -8.95 10.27
C THR A 13 -0.20 -9.44 8.91
N ALA A 14 -1.17 -10.34 8.86
CA ALA A 14 -1.72 -10.85 7.62
C ALA A 14 -2.32 -9.71 6.78
N PHE A 15 -3.06 -8.80 7.42
CA PHE A 15 -3.62 -7.65 6.72
C PHE A 15 -2.50 -6.76 6.16
N LEU A 16 -1.50 -6.46 6.97
CA LEU A 16 -0.42 -5.56 6.55
C LEU A 16 0.41 -6.15 5.40
N GLU A 17 0.66 -7.45 5.44
CA GLU A 17 1.36 -8.11 4.34
C GLU A 17 0.54 -8.06 3.05
N ALA A 18 -0.77 -8.26 3.16
CA ALA A 18 -1.66 -8.16 2.01
C ALA A 18 -1.70 -6.71 1.49
N TYR A 19 -1.71 -5.75 2.39
CA TYR A 19 -1.70 -4.33 2.01
C TYR A 19 -0.43 -3.97 1.26
N GLU A 20 0.72 -4.48 1.68
CA GLU A 20 1.98 -4.23 0.99
C GLU A 20 1.98 -4.81 -0.43
N ARG A 21 1.15 -5.82 -0.65
CA ARG A 21 1.07 -6.46 -1.94
C ARG A 21 0.04 -5.82 -2.85
N TYR A 22 -1.11 -5.44 -2.31
CA TYR A 22 -2.23 -4.96 -3.14
C TYR A 22 -2.47 -3.46 -3.07
N GLY A 23 -2.05 -2.80 -2.01
CA GLY A 23 -2.12 -1.35 -1.92
C GLY A 23 -3.46 -0.74 -1.54
N THR A 24 -4.51 -1.52 -1.37
CA THR A 24 -5.81 -1.00 -0.96
C THR A 24 -6.36 -1.79 0.22
N VAL A 25 -7.15 -1.08 1.04
CA VAL A 25 -7.77 -1.71 2.21
C VAL A 25 -8.73 -2.82 1.77
N GLY A 26 -9.51 -2.57 0.74
CA GLY A 26 -10.47 -3.57 0.26
C GLY A 26 -9.82 -4.87 -0.14
N ARG A 27 -8.80 -4.80 -0.97
CA ARG A 27 -8.10 -6.00 -1.42
C ARG A 27 -7.34 -6.67 -0.30
N ALA A 28 -6.73 -5.88 0.57
CA ALA A 28 -6.02 -6.43 1.71
C ALA A 28 -6.96 -7.16 2.67
N CYS A 29 -8.17 -6.62 2.87
CA CYS A 29 -9.16 -7.30 3.71
C CYS A 29 -9.63 -8.61 3.07
N GLU A 30 -9.86 -8.62 1.77
CA GLU A 30 -10.26 -9.84 1.08
C GLU A 30 -9.18 -10.92 1.20
N ALA A 31 -7.95 -10.54 0.96
CA ALA A 31 -6.85 -11.50 0.98
C ALA A 31 -6.53 -12.01 2.38
N SER A 32 -6.67 -11.16 3.39
CA SER A 32 -6.33 -11.54 4.76
C SER A 32 -7.50 -12.11 5.56
N GLY A 33 -8.71 -11.90 5.08
CA GLY A 33 -9.89 -12.33 5.83
C GLY A 33 -10.29 -11.38 6.96
N CYS A 34 -9.67 -10.20 7.04
CA CYS A 34 -10.01 -9.22 8.07
C CYS A 34 -11.19 -8.36 7.64
N SER A 35 -11.99 -7.89 8.58
CA SER A 35 -13.07 -6.96 8.24
C SER A 35 -12.53 -5.53 8.20
N ARG A 36 -13.13 -4.70 7.37
CA ARG A 36 -12.73 -3.28 7.30
C ARG A 36 -12.95 -2.58 8.63
N SER A 37 -14.06 -2.87 9.29
CA SER A 37 -14.37 -2.25 10.57
C SER A 37 -13.30 -2.52 11.60
N ARG A 38 -12.85 -3.77 11.66
CA ARG A 38 -11.82 -4.15 12.61
C ARG A 38 -10.49 -3.45 12.31
N VAL A 39 -10.13 -3.38 11.05
CA VAL A 39 -8.89 -2.73 10.62
C VAL A 39 -8.90 -1.25 11.02
N TYR A 40 -10.01 -0.55 10.80
CA TYR A 40 -10.09 0.86 11.15
C TYR A 40 -10.08 1.09 12.66
N ILE A 41 -10.66 0.16 13.44
CA ILE A 41 -10.59 0.22 14.89
C ILE A 41 -9.15 0.02 15.37
N TRP A 42 -8.44 -0.94 14.80
CA TRP A 42 -7.04 -1.16 15.15
C TRP A 42 -6.21 0.09 14.89
N ARG A 43 -6.48 0.77 13.80
CA ARG A 43 -5.73 1.98 13.45
C ARG A 43 -6.08 3.12 14.39
N LYS A 44 -7.35 3.34 14.63
CA LYS A 44 -7.81 4.44 15.45
C LYS A 44 -7.32 4.31 16.88
N GLU A 45 -7.36 3.11 17.43
CA GLU A 45 -6.96 2.85 18.80
C GLU A 45 -5.50 2.43 18.92
N ASP A 46 -4.80 2.38 17.81
CA ASP A 46 -3.39 1.96 17.76
C ASP A 46 -3.16 0.66 18.50
N VAL A 47 -4.01 -0.32 18.26
CA VAL A 47 -3.93 -1.61 18.92
C VAL A 47 -2.64 -2.31 18.55
N GLN A 48 -1.83 -2.60 19.53
CA GLN A 48 -0.53 -3.27 19.35
C GLN A 48 0.38 -2.55 18.34
N GLY A 49 0.30 -1.21 18.33
CA GLY A 49 1.13 -0.40 17.45
C GLY A 49 0.72 -0.44 15.99
N PHE A 50 -0.53 -0.81 15.72
CA PHE A 50 -1.00 -1.01 14.35
C PHE A 50 -0.87 0.23 13.47
N ALA A 51 -1.12 1.41 14.02
CA ALA A 51 -1.05 2.64 13.22
C ALA A 51 0.35 2.85 12.63
N GLY A 52 1.38 2.67 13.43
CA GLY A 52 2.76 2.82 12.96
C GLY A 52 3.16 1.71 12.00
N ARG A 53 2.71 0.49 12.28
CA ARG A 53 2.98 -0.65 11.41
C ARG A 53 2.30 -0.47 10.06
N TRP A 54 1.12 0.12 10.03
CA TRP A 54 0.42 0.40 8.76
C TRP A 54 1.17 1.47 7.97
N GLU A 55 1.66 2.51 8.63
CA GLU A 55 2.44 3.53 7.93
C GLU A 55 3.69 2.93 7.29
N LEU A 56 4.35 2.00 7.95
CA LEU A 56 5.49 1.31 7.39
C LEU A 56 5.08 0.49 6.15
N SER A 57 3.94 -0.20 6.22
CA SER A 57 3.43 -0.97 5.08
C SER A 57 3.06 -0.07 3.91
N ARG A 58 2.54 1.13 4.18
CA ARG A 58 2.26 2.11 3.12
C ARG A 58 3.55 2.56 2.45
N HIS A 59 4.59 2.78 3.20
CA HIS A 59 5.90 3.13 2.65
C HIS A 59 6.42 2.01 1.75
N ARG A 60 6.30 0.78 2.20
CA ARG A 60 6.76 -0.37 1.41
C ARG A 60 5.99 -0.51 0.11
N TRP A 61 4.69 -0.27 0.15
CA TRP A 61 3.86 -0.29 -1.05
C TRP A 61 4.31 0.80 -2.03
N ARG A 62 4.59 2.00 -1.53
CA ARG A 62 5.07 3.10 -2.38
C ARG A 62 6.39 2.75 -3.05
N GLU A 63 7.31 2.17 -2.32
CA GLU A 63 8.59 1.75 -2.88
C GLU A 63 8.40 0.70 -3.96
N THR A 64 7.47 -0.22 -3.75
CA THR A 64 7.14 -1.23 -4.75
C THR A 64 6.65 -0.59 -6.04
N LEU A 65 5.83 0.46 -5.94
CA LEU A 65 5.36 1.17 -7.12
C LEU A 65 6.51 1.84 -7.87
N GLU A 66 7.42 2.46 -7.13
CA GLU A 66 8.59 3.09 -7.75
C GLU A 66 9.48 2.08 -8.44
N ASP A 67 9.70 0.93 -7.81
CA ASP A 67 10.49 -0.14 -8.39
C ASP A 67 9.89 -0.64 -9.68
N ARG A 68 8.55 -0.76 -9.71
CA ARG A 68 7.86 -1.17 -10.93
C ARG A 68 8.00 -0.13 -12.04
N MET A 69 7.96 1.14 -11.70
CA MET A 69 8.16 2.19 -12.68
C MET A 69 9.56 2.12 -13.25
N LEU A 70 10.57 1.97 -12.40
CA LEU A 70 11.96 1.89 -12.86
C LEU A 70 12.17 0.68 -13.77
N ALA A 71 11.58 -0.45 -13.42
CA ALA A 71 11.66 -1.65 -14.25
C ALA A 71 11.03 -1.41 -15.64
N ARG A 72 9.93 -0.68 -15.67
CA ARG A 72 9.28 -0.37 -16.94
C ARG A 72 10.11 0.57 -17.81
N LEU A 73 10.77 1.52 -17.18
CA LEU A 73 11.62 2.44 -17.92
C LEU A 73 12.82 1.74 -18.56
N GLU A 74 13.23 0.64 -17.95
CA GLU A 74 14.35 -0.13 -18.47
C GLU A 74 13.92 -1.15 -19.54
N ASP A 75 12.63 -1.38 -19.70
CA ASP A 75 12.10 -2.36 -20.65
C ASP A 75 11.54 -1.67 -21.87
N PRO A 76 12.24 -1.70 -23.00
CA PRO A 76 11.78 -1.03 -24.22
C PRO A 76 10.54 -1.67 -24.83
N GLN A 77 10.18 -2.86 -24.36
CA GLN A 77 9.00 -3.55 -24.85
C GLN A 77 7.81 -3.32 -23.94
N GLY A 78 7.90 -2.38 -23.01
CA GLY A 78 6.85 -2.15 -22.03
C GLY A 78 5.52 -1.75 -22.64
N ASN A 79 4.44 -2.09 -21.96
CA ASN A 79 3.10 -1.78 -22.39
C ASN A 79 2.74 -0.36 -21.97
N ARG A 80 2.46 0.50 -22.93
CA ARG A 80 2.11 1.89 -22.65
C ARG A 80 0.90 2.08 -21.75
N GLY A 81 -0.13 1.29 -21.92
CA GLY A 81 -1.31 1.37 -21.07
C GLY A 81 -1.00 1.06 -19.63
N SER A 82 -0.18 0.04 -19.42
CA SER A 82 0.26 -0.35 -18.10
C SER A 82 1.12 0.74 -17.47
N ASP A 83 1.96 1.40 -18.28
CA ASP A 83 2.81 2.48 -17.80
C ASP A 83 1.99 3.70 -17.35
N ILE A 84 0.93 4.02 -18.07
CA ILE A 84 0.04 5.10 -17.69
C ILE A 84 -0.63 4.81 -16.36
N LEU A 85 -1.12 3.58 -16.18
CA LEU A 85 -1.74 3.20 -14.91
C LEU A 85 -0.75 3.27 -13.75
N LEU A 86 0.48 2.86 -14.00
CA LEU A 86 1.52 2.92 -13.00
C LEU A 86 1.83 4.37 -12.61
N MET A 87 1.86 5.27 -13.58
CA MET A 87 2.09 6.69 -13.31
C MET A 87 0.97 7.29 -12.46
N PHE A 88 -0.28 6.94 -12.74
CA PHE A 88 -1.38 7.40 -11.91
C PHE A 88 -1.26 6.88 -10.48
N ALA A 89 -0.85 5.62 -10.31
CA ALA A 89 -0.66 5.05 -8.98
C ALA A 89 0.44 5.78 -8.22
N LEU A 90 1.52 6.13 -8.92
CA LEU A 90 2.62 6.86 -8.30
C LEU A 90 2.22 8.27 -7.90
N LYS A 91 1.45 8.96 -8.73
CA LYS A 91 0.97 10.30 -8.40
C LYS A 91 0.08 10.25 -7.15
N GLY A 92 -0.72 9.21 -7.00
CA GLY A 92 -1.54 9.04 -5.82
C GLY A 92 -0.73 8.70 -4.58
N ALA A 93 0.34 7.93 -4.74
CA ALA A 93 1.17 7.53 -3.61
C ALA A 93 2.15 8.62 -3.16
N TYR A 94 2.66 9.39 -4.12
CA TYR A 94 3.64 10.45 -3.85
C TYR A 94 3.19 11.75 -4.52
N PRO A 95 2.12 12.37 -4.06
CA PRO A 95 1.60 13.56 -4.75
C PRO A 95 2.58 14.73 -4.83
N GLU A 96 3.42 14.90 -3.84
CA GLU A 96 4.37 15.98 -3.90
C GLU A 96 5.54 15.70 -4.83
N LYS A 97 5.80 14.43 -5.16
CA LYS A 97 6.91 14.05 -6.01
C LYS A 97 6.50 13.94 -7.47
N TYR A 98 5.27 13.52 -7.74
CA TYR A 98 4.80 13.28 -9.10
C TYR A 98 3.59 14.15 -9.46
N LYS A 99 3.69 15.45 -9.19
CA LYS A 99 2.59 16.35 -9.48
C LYS A 99 2.38 16.53 -10.96
N ASP A 100 1.12 16.68 -11.36
CA ASP A 100 0.82 16.96 -12.76
C ASP A 100 1.27 18.34 -13.17
N THR A 101 1.35 19.24 -12.24
CA THR A 101 1.77 20.57 -12.54
C THR A 101 3.12 20.65 -13.16
N VAL A 102 3.86 19.63 -12.99
CA VAL A 102 5.13 19.60 -13.56
C VAL A 102 5.04 19.70 -15.02
N VAL A 103 3.98 19.26 -15.53
CA VAL A 103 3.89 19.20 -16.90
C VAL A 103 3.75 20.51 -17.50
N VAL A 104 3.44 21.40 -16.76
CA VAL A 104 3.22 22.58 -17.25
C VAL A 104 4.28 23.33 -17.66
N THR A 105 5.17 22.96 -17.47
CA THR A 105 6.21 23.61 -17.85
C THR A 105 6.20 23.97 -19.12
N ASP A 106 5.78 24.01 -19.58
CA ASP A 106 5.98 24.44 -20.61
C ASP A 106 6.10 25.22 -20.91
#